data_1f244cbf6374452735e8153eda857aec
#
_entry.id   1f244cbf6374452735e8153eda857aec
#
_cell.length_a   1.000
_cell.length_b   1.000
_cell.length_c   1.000
_cell.angle_alpha   90.00
_cell.angle_beta   90.00
_cell.angle_gamma   90.00
#
_symmetry.space_group_name_H-M   'P 1'
#
loop_
_entity.id
_entity.type
_entity.pdbx_description
1 polymer ?
#
loop_
_entity_poly.entity_id
_entity_poly.type
_entity_poly.pdbx_seq_one_letter_code
_entity_poly.pdbx_strand_id
1 'polypeptide(L)'
;MTKIRVLFVMALMAVSSVVFAQDAVKKGTQGWTDLEKQLADINDQWVWAHKYHKDHAQDCVDFKNKIWPDTFFEISMQGEVTDKQEMVKRQTATASAHPVSPGDAGPNPQDFKVMAVYGNVALATDRTVFKVADDSGKISVRNEATVLRMFVKLNGKWVPAGAALVPVK
;
A
#
# COMPACT_ATOMS: atom_id res chain seq x y z
N MET A 1 20.53 27.91 -39.42
CA MET A 1 19.48 27.61 -38.41
C MET A 1 19.60 26.24 -37.76
N THR A 2 20.54 25.39 -38.14
CA THR A 2 20.67 24.00 -37.66
C THR A 2 21.42 23.85 -36.30
N LYS A 3 22.31 24.79 -35.97
CA LYS A 3 23.13 24.69 -34.74
C LYS A 3 22.38 24.97 -33.43
N ILE A 4 21.32 25.78 -33.46
CA ILE A 4 20.54 26.12 -32.25
C ILE A 4 19.64 24.95 -31.81
N ARG A 5 19.15 24.14 -32.76
CA ARG A 5 18.29 22.97 -32.44
C ARG A 5 19.05 21.84 -31.74
N VAL A 6 20.34 21.65 -32.07
CA VAL A 6 21.18 20.62 -31.45
C VAL A 6 21.51 20.95 -29.98
N LEU A 7 21.74 22.25 -29.69
CA LEU A 7 21.98 22.68 -28.30
C LEU A 7 20.75 22.52 -27.40
N PHE A 8 19.55 22.73 -27.93
CA PHE A 8 18.32 22.57 -27.15
C PHE A 8 18.00 21.12 -26.84
N VAL A 9 18.29 20.19 -27.74
CA VAL A 9 18.12 18.75 -27.52
C VAL A 9 19.13 18.20 -26.49
N MET A 10 20.38 18.68 -26.54
CA MET A 10 21.38 18.30 -25.52
C MET A 10 21.06 18.87 -24.13
N ALA A 11 20.50 20.08 -24.05
CA ALA A 11 20.08 20.67 -22.79
C ALA A 11 18.88 19.93 -22.19
N LEU A 12 17.95 19.45 -23.04
CA LEU A 12 16.81 18.64 -22.55
C LEU A 12 17.24 17.26 -22.06
N MET A 13 18.24 16.63 -22.69
CA MET A 13 18.77 15.33 -22.21
C MET A 13 19.60 15.48 -20.94
N ALA A 14 20.27 16.58 -20.71
CA ALA A 14 21.02 16.87 -19.50
C ALA A 14 20.07 17.12 -18.29
N VAL A 15 18.91 17.73 -18.51
CA VAL A 15 17.91 17.96 -17.46
C VAL A 15 17.18 16.67 -17.09
N SER A 16 16.95 15.76 -18.04
CA SER A 16 16.31 14.46 -17.75
C SER A 16 17.21 13.50 -16.97
N SER A 17 18.54 13.62 -17.07
CA SER A 17 19.46 12.77 -16.30
C SER A 17 19.69 13.24 -14.85
N VAL A 18 19.39 14.49 -14.52
CA VAL A 18 19.54 15.01 -13.15
C VAL A 18 18.34 14.66 -12.26
N VAL A 19 17.18 14.32 -12.84
CA VAL A 19 15.97 13.98 -12.09
C VAL A 19 16.00 12.54 -11.53
N PHE A 20 16.90 11.66 -12.02
CA PHE A 20 16.98 10.27 -11.57
C PHE A 20 18.09 9.98 -10.54
N ALA A 21 18.90 10.95 -10.18
CA ALA A 21 19.89 10.82 -9.11
C ALA A 21 19.33 11.32 -7.76
N GLN A 22 18.12 10.93 -7.38
CA GLN A 22 17.78 10.92 -5.96
C GLN A 22 18.52 9.75 -5.35
N ASP A 23 19.39 10.03 -4.36
CA ASP A 23 20.20 9.05 -3.66
C ASP A 23 19.30 7.88 -3.27
N ALA A 24 19.52 6.73 -3.91
CA ALA A 24 18.82 5.51 -3.57
C ALA A 24 19.12 5.21 -2.11
N VAL A 25 18.11 5.19 -1.25
CA VAL A 25 18.25 4.87 0.16
C VAL A 25 18.88 3.48 0.25
N LYS A 26 20.14 3.43 0.69
CA LYS A 26 20.95 2.21 0.68
C LYS A 26 20.56 1.30 1.86
N LYS A 27 20.26 0.04 1.58
CA LYS A 27 19.95 -0.98 2.59
C LYS A 27 21.07 -1.08 3.63
N GLY A 28 20.68 -1.13 4.91
CA GLY A 28 21.62 -1.18 6.05
C GLY A 28 22.11 0.18 6.53
N THR A 29 21.60 1.29 6.00
CA THR A 29 21.88 2.65 6.51
C THR A 29 20.76 3.14 7.43
N GLN A 30 21.03 4.19 8.22
CA GLN A 30 20.00 4.84 9.05
C GLN A 30 18.82 5.32 8.20
N GLY A 31 19.06 5.90 7.04
CA GLY A 31 17.99 6.34 6.13
C GLY A 31 17.09 5.19 5.66
N TRP A 32 17.63 3.97 5.51
CA TRP A 32 16.83 2.78 5.23
C TRP A 32 15.93 2.42 6.42
N THR A 33 16.47 2.42 7.63
CA THR A 33 15.73 2.12 8.87
C THR A 33 14.61 3.14 9.08
N ASP A 34 14.88 4.43 8.87
CA ASP A 34 13.90 5.50 9.02
C ASP A 34 12.77 5.37 7.97
N LEU A 35 13.12 5.02 6.73
CA LEU A 35 12.14 4.76 5.67
C LEU A 35 11.28 3.53 6.00
N GLU A 36 11.90 2.43 6.43
CA GLU A 36 11.20 1.20 6.80
C GLU A 36 10.18 1.46 7.91
N LYS A 37 10.56 2.22 8.94
CA LYS A 37 9.64 2.65 10.00
C LYS A 37 8.50 3.51 9.44
N GLN A 38 8.80 4.50 8.60
CA GLN A 38 7.78 5.36 7.99
C GLN A 38 6.79 4.55 7.15
N LEU A 39 7.25 3.60 6.35
CA LEU A 39 6.39 2.76 5.53
C LEU A 39 5.60 1.76 6.37
N ALA A 40 6.17 1.25 7.48
CA ALA A 40 5.43 0.42 8.43
C ALA A 40 4.27 1.20 9.08
N ASP A 41 4.50 2.43 9.52
CA ASP A 41 3.45 3.30 10.08
C ASP A 41 2.32 3.56 9.07
N ILE A 42 2.64 3.76 7.78
CA ILE A 42 1.65 3.91 6.70
C ILE A 42 0.90 2.59 6.47
N ASN A 43 1.62 1.46 6.53
CA ASN A 43 1.03 0.13 6.39
C ASN A 43 0.03 -0.17 7.51
N ASP A 44 0.36 0.16 8.74
CA ASP A 44 -0.53 -0.04 9.89
C ASP A 44 -1.84 0.76 9.75
N GLN A 45 -1.74 2.00 9.28
CA GLN A 45 -2.91 2.82 8.97
C GLN A 45 -3.73 2.23 7.81
N TRP A 46 -3.06 1.74 6.76
CA TRP A 46 -3.73 1.06 5.65
C TRP A 46 -4.47 -0.19 6.13
N VAL A 47 -3.82 -1.03 6.93
CA VAL A 47 -4.41 -2.24 7.50
C VAL A 47 -5.58 -1.90 8.43
N TRP A 48 -5.44 -0.88 9.27
CA TRP A 48 -6.55 -0.40 10.10
C TRP A 48 -7.79 -0.08 9.25
N ALA A 49 -7.61 0.61 8.12
CA ALA A 49 -8.71 0.95 7.21
C ALA A 49 -9.30 -0.26 6.46
N HIS A 50 -8.67 -1.44 6.54
CA HIS A 50 -9.21 -2.71 6.00
C HIS A 50 -9.87 -3.59 7.05
N LYS A 51 -9.72 -3.28 8.34
CA LYS A 51 -10.43 -4.00 9.39
C LYS A 51 -11.93 -3.67 9.32
N TYR A 52 -12.73 -4.64 9.75
CA TYR A 52 -14.19 -4.47 9.80
C TYR A 52 -14.56 -3.59 11.00
N HIS A 53 -14.72 -2.31 10.78
CA HIS A 53 -15.16 -1.36 11.80
C HIS A 53 -16.60 -0.95 11.52
N LYS A 54 -17.57 -1.60 12.16
CA LYS A 54 -18.99 -1.29 11.98
C LYS A 54 -19.27 0.20 12.24
N ASP A 55 -18.72 0.73 13.33
CA ASP A 55 -18.96 2.11 13.77
C ASP A 55 -18.05 3.13 13.08
N HIS A 56 -17.08 2.69 12.25
CA HIS A 56 -16.10 3.54 11.58
C HIS A 56 -15.98 3.25 10.08
N ALA A 57 -17.03 2.67 9.48
CA ALA A 57 -17.00 2.32 8.05
C ALA A 57 -16.74 3.54 7.15
N GLN A 58 -17.36 4.68 7.48
CA GLN A 58 -17.18 5.91 6.74
C GLN A 58 -15.75 6.47 6.93
N ASP A 59 -15.22 6.43 8.15
CA ASP A 59 -13.84 6.87 8.43
C ASP A 59 -12.82 6.05 7.62
N CYS A 60 -13.05 4.74 7.46
CA CYS A 60 -12.22 3.86 6.63
C CYS A 60 -12.30 4.23 5.15
N VAL A 61 -13.48 4.57 4.64
CA VAL A 61 -13.69 5.03 3.26
C VAL A 61 -13.00 6.37 3.04
N ASP A 62 -13.18 7.31 3.95
CA ASP A 62 -12.59 8.65 3.85
C ASP A 62 -11.07 8.58 3.90
N PHE A 63 -10.51 7.73 4.77
CA PHE A 63 -9.09 7.48 4.83
C PHE A 63 -8.54 6.94 3.49
N LYS A 64 -9.19 5.91 2.91
CA LYS A 64 -8.80 5.35 1.61
C LYS A 64 -8.85 6.38 0.50
N ASN A 65 -9.92 7.17 0.45
CA ASN A 65 -10.06 8.23 -0.54
C ASN A 65 -8.97 9.30 -0.42
N LYS A 66 -8.52 9.60 0.80
CA LYS A 66 -7.51 10.60 1.10
C LYS A 66 -6.10 10.14 0.77
N ILE A 67 -5.75 8.89 1.06
CA ILE A 67 -4.35 8.42 0.98
C ILE A 67 -4.04 7.58 -0.26
N TRP A 68 -5.03 6.90 -0.84
CA TRP A 68 -4.79 6.09 -2.03
C TRP A 68 -4.85 6.95 -3.29
N PRO A 69 -3.85 6.88 -4.18
CA PRO A 69 -3.96 7.48 -5.50
C PRO A 69 -5.07 6.81 -6.31
N ASP A 70 -5.60 7.50 -7.32
CA ASP A 70 -6.66 6.94 -8.16
C ASP A 70 -6.19 5.71 -8.97
N THR A 71 -4.88 5.57 -9.13
CA THR A 71 -4.23 4.42 -9.76
C THR A 71 -3.99 3.25 -8.81
N PHE A 72 -4.47 3.32 -7.56
CA PHE A 72 -4.32 2.23 -6.60
C PHE A 72 -5.01 0.95 -7.09
N PHE A 73 -4.38 -0.19 -6.89
CA PHE A 73 -4.93 -1.50 -7.21
C PHE A 73 -4.54 -2.56 -6.18
N GLU A 74 -5.31 -3.62 -6.12
CA GLU A 74 -4.98 -4.82 -5.37
C GLU A 74 -5.15 -6.06 -6.25
N ILE A 75 -4.24 -7.01 -6.12
CA ILE A 75 -4.36 -8.34 -6.71
C ILE A 75 -4.70 -9.33 -5.60
N SER A 76 -5.86 -9.95 -5.68
CA SER A 76 -6.34 -10.93 -4.69
C SER A 76 -5.53 -12.24 -4.76
N MET A 77 -5.71 -13.12 -3.76
CA MET A 77 -5.10 -14.47 -3.76
C MET A 77 -5.55 -15.34 -4.94
N GLN A 78 -6.66 -15.02 -5.58
CA GLN A 78 -7.19 -15.68 -6.79
C GLN A 78 -6.68 -15.04 -8.08
N GLY A 79 -5.87 -13.96 -7.99
CA GLY A 79 -5.33 -13.24 -9.13
C GLY A 79 -6.29 -12.18 -9.70
N GLU A 80 -7.40 -11.90 -9.04
CA GLU A 80 -8.32 -10.83 -9.46
C GLU A 80 -7.71 -9.46 -9.17
N VAL A 81 -7.76 -8.57 -10.15
CA VAL A 81 -7.33 -7.18 -10.01
C VAL A 81 -8.51 -6.32 -9.63
N THR A 82 -8.41 -5.59 -8.54
CA THR A 82 -9.44 -4.68 -8.03
C THR A 82 -8.85 -3.28 -7.92
N ASP A 83 -9.52 -2.28 -8.48
CA ASP A 83 -9.11 -0.88 -8.38
C ASP A 83 -9.63 -0.23 -7.08
N LYS A 84 -9.19 1.03 -6.85
CA LYS A 84 -9.59 1.82 -5.69
C LYS A 84 -11.11 1.94 -5.54
N GLN A 85 -11.83 2.22 -6.63
CA GLN A 85 -13.26 2.50 -6.58
C GLN A 85 -14.04 1.25 -6.15
N GLU A 86 -13.73 0.11 -6.75
CA GLU A 86 -14.35 -1.15 -6.40
C GLU A 86 -14.00 -1.59 -4.97
N MET A 87 -12.77 -1.36 -4.51
CA MET A 87 -12.39 -1.67 -3.14
C MET A 87 -13.13 -0.80 -2.11
N VAL A 88 -13.29 0.50 -2.37
CA VAL A 88 -14.06 1.39 -1.52
C VAL A 88 -15.53 0.94 -1.47
N LYS A 89 -16.12 0.61 -2.61
CA LYS A 89 -17.49 0.10 -2.71
C LYS A 89 -17.68 -1.20 -1.92
N ARG A 90 -16.78 -2.17 -2.09
CA ARG A 90 -16.82 -3.45 -1.34
C ARG A 90 -16.69 -3.22 0.17
N GLN A 91 -15.83 -2.31 0.60
CA GLN A 91 -15.68 -1.96 2.01
C GLN A 91 -16.98 -1.43 2.62
N THR A 92 -17.66 -0.52 1.93
CA THR A 92 -18.92 0.05 2.38
C THR A 92 -20.00 -1.04 2.51
N ALA A 93 -20.11 -1.91 1.51
CA ALA A 93 -21.06 -3.03 1.53
C ALA A 93 -20.75 -4.03 2.67
N THR A 94 -19.48 -4.37 2.86
CA THR A 94 -19.04 -5.32 3.90
C THR A 94 -19.26 -4.76 5.30
N ALA A 95 -18.93 -3.50 5.54
CA ALA A 95 -19.15 -2.85 6.84
C ALA A 95 -20.63 -2.83 7.23
N SER A 96 -21.54 -2.67 6.26
CA SER A 96 -22.98 -2.69 6.48
C SER A 96 -23.53 -4.10 6.78
N ALA A 97 -22.84 -5.16 6.31
CA ALA A 97 -23.28 -6.54 6.43
C ALA A 97 -22.79 -7.24 7.71
N HIS A 98 -21.73 -6.74 8.38
CA HIS A 98 -21.17 -7.39 9.57
C HIS A 98 -21.69 -6.75 10.86
N PRO A 99 -22.47 -7.48 11.67
CA PRO A 99 -23.08 -6.96 12.91
C PRO A 99 -22.08 -6.73 14.04
N VAL A 100 -20.89 -7.35 13.97
CA VAL A 100 -19.86 -7.28 15.02
C VAL A 100 -18.53 -6.90 14.38
N SER A 101 -17.86 -5.92 14.97
CA SER A 101 -16.50 -5.54 14.61
C SER A 101 -15.58 -5.73 15.83
N PRO A 102 -15.22 -6.97 16.17
CA PRO A 102 -14.13 -7.15 17.13
C PRO A 102 -12.87 -6.58 16.47
N GLY A 103 -12.18 -5.69 17.16
CA GLY A 103 -11.00 -4.96 16.63
C GLY A 103 -9.87 -5.85 16.11
N ASP A 104 -9.96 -7.18 16.32
CA ASP A 104 -9.00 -8.17 15.86
C ASP A 104 -9.42 -8.91 14.58
N ALA A 105 -10.65 -8.72 14.07
CA ALA A 105 -11.05 -9.26 12.77
C ALA A 105 -10.44 -8.44 11.63
N GLY A 106 -10.19 -9.11 10.51
CA GLY A 106 -9.57 -8.52 9.33
C GLY A 106 -8.09 -8.88 9.16
N PRO A 107 -7.35 -8.15 8.32
CA PRO A 107 -5.93 -8.40 8.09
C PRO A 107 -5.08 -8.04 9.30
N ASN A 108 -4.13 -8.91 9.63
CA ASN A 108 -3.16 -8.72 10.72
C ASN A 108 -1.75 -8.97 10.16
N PRO A 109 -1.03 -7.93 9.71
CA PRO A 109 0.30 -8.06 9.16
C PRO A 109 1.31 -8.35 10.25
N GLN A 110 2.35 -9.11 9.87
CA GLN A 110 3.49 -9.47 10.69
C GLN A 110 4.75 -9.34 9.82
N ASP A 111 5.89 -9.11 10.44
CA ASP A 111 7.19 -9.15 9.78
C ASP A 111 7.31 -8.20 8.57
N PHE A 112 6.78 -6.97 8.69
CA PHE A 112 6.90 -5.96 7.64
C PHE A 112 8.37 -5.65 7.35
N LYS A 113 8.74 -5.69 6.05
CA LYS A 113 10.11 -5.40 5.59
C LYS A 113 10.09 -4.65 4.28
N VAL A 114 10.91 -3.61 4.17
CA VAL A 114 11.21 -2.98 2.89
C VAL A 114 12.20 -3.87 2.13
N MET A 115 11.84 -4.22 0.91
CA MET A 115 12.62 -5.11 0.04
C MET A 115 13.54 -4.33 -0.89
N ALA A 116 13.01 -3.26 -1.50
CA ALA A 116 13.73 -2.45 -2.46
C ALA A 116 13.17 -1.02 -2.52
N VAL A 117 14.01 -0.08 -2.91
CA VAL A 117 13.65 1.32 -3.16
C VAL A 117 14.27 1.75 -4.49
N TYR A 118 13.45 2.28 -5.38
CA TYR A 118 13.83 2.77 -6.72
C TYR A 118 13.30 4.18 -6.90
N GLY A 119 14.11 5.18 -6.53
CA GLY A 119 13.68 6.58 -6.59
C GLY A 119 12.43 6.83 -5.73
N ASN A 120 11.32 7.10 -6.39
CA ASN A 120 10.03 7.38 -5.76
C ASN A 120 9.15 6.12 -5.56
N VAL A 121 9.67 4.92 -5.76
CA VAL A 121 8.94 3.66 -5.58
C VAL A 121 9.62 2.82 -4.51
N ALA A 122 8.88 2.33 -3.55
CA ALA A 122 9.35 1.35 -2.58
C ALA A 122 8.49 0.08 -2.64
N LEU A 123 9.14 -1.07 -2.56
CA LEU A 123 8.51 -2.38 -2.43
C LEU A 123 8.75 -2.92 -1.03
N ALA A 124 7.70 -3.36 -0.38
CA ALA A 124 7.75 -4.00 0.92
C ALA A 124 6.96 -5.31 0.91
N THR A 125 7.20 -6.13 1.90
CA THR A 125 6.44 -7.36 2.10
C THR A 125 6.09 -7.55 3.57
N ASP A 126 4.98 -8.22 3.84
CA ASP A 126 4.61 -8.73 5.15
C ASP A 126 3.92 -10.08 5.01
N ARG A 127 3.83 -10.81 6.13
CA ARG A 127 2.96 -11.96 6.29
C ARG A 127 1.66 -11.49 6.93
N THR A 128 0.57 -11.56 6.21
CA THR A 128 -0.74 -11.16 6.75
C THR A 128 -1.59 -12.38 7.11
N VAL A 129 -2.04 -12.42 8.37
CA VAL A 129 -3.02 -13.38 8.87
C VAL A 129 -4.40 -12.75 8.80
N PHE A 130 -5.31 -13.34 8.01
CA PHE A 130 -6.68 -12.87 7.88
C PHE A 130 -7.57 -13.58 8.91
N LYS A 131 -8.17 -12.80 9.78
CA LYS A 131 -9.07 -13.29 10.83
C LYS A 131 -10.51 -12.89 10.52
N VAL A 132 -11.44 -13.74 10.87
CA VAL A 132 -12.89 -13.51 10.77
C VAL A 132 -13.55 -13.73 12.12
N ALA A 133 -14.60 -12.96 12.38
CA ALA A 133 -15.48 -13.20 13.51
C ALA A 133 -16.74 -13.91 13.03
N ASP A 134 -17.23 -14.89 13.79
CA ASP A 134 -18.55 -15.47 13.60
C ASP A 134 -19.66 -14.60 14.28
N ASP A 135 -20.90 -15.03 14.16
CA ASP A 135 -22.07 -14.30 14.71
C ASP A 135 -22.02 -14.17 16.24
N SER A 136 -21.26 -15.03 16.92
CA SER A 136 -21.04 -14.97 18.38
C SER A 136 -19.89 -14.03 18.76
N GLY A 137 -19.16 -13.48 17.79
CA GLY A 137 -17.97 -12.67 18.00
C GLY A 137 -16.68 -13.48 18.21
N LYS A 138 -16.72 -14.82 18.07
CA LYS A 138 -15.52 -15.66 18.18
C LYS A 138 -14.65 -15.50 16.97
N ILE A 139 -13.38 -15.16 17.21
CA ILE A 139 -12.38 -14.92 16.16
C ILE A 139 -11.69 -16.23 15.78
N SER A 140 -11.56 -16.45 14.48
CA SER A 140 -10.80 -17.56 13.90
C SER A 140 -9.91 -17.08 12.74
N VAL A 141 -8.83 -17.82 12.45
CA VAL A 141 -7.99 -17.59 11.27
C VAL A 141 -8.71 -18.15 10.06
N ARG A 142 -8.90 -17.33 9.05
CA ARG A 142 -9.49 -17.74 7.78
C ARG A 142 -8.42 -18.24 6.79
N ASN A 143 -7.35 -17.46 6.61
CA ASN A 143 -6.24 -17.77 5.73
C ASN A 143 -5.03 -16.90 6.05
N GLU A 144 -3.91 -17.17 5.37
CA GLU A 144 -2.69 -16.41 5.45
C GLU A 144 -2.16 -16.11 4.04
N ALA A 145 -1.51 -14.97 3.89
CA ALA A 145 -0.83 -14.60 2.65
C ALA A 145 0.48 -13.87 2.93
N THR A 146 1.44 -14.02 2.03
CA THR A 146 2.51 -13.05 1.86
C THR A 146 1.96 -11.91 1.02
N VAL A 147 2.02 -10.70 1.52
CA VAL A 147 1.55 -9.51 0.80
C VAL A 147 2.74 -8.73 0.29
N LEU A 148 2.84 -8.55 -1.02
CA LEU A 148 3.74 -7.59 -1.64
C LEU A 148 3.02 -6.24 -1.68
N ARG A 149 3.63 -5.21 -1.10
CA ARG A 149 3.11 -3.85 -1.05
C ARG A 149 3.96 -2.90 -1.86
N MET A 150 3.31 -2.04 -2.61
CA MET A 150 3.95 -0.98 -3.35
C MET A 150 3.58 0.37 -2.75
N PHE A 151 4.59 1.19 -2.50
CA PHE A 151 4.46 2.58 -2.09
C PHE A 151 5.07 3.48 -3.15
N VAL A 152 4.47 4.64 -3.36
CA VAL A 152 5.01 5.69 -4.23
C VAL A 152 5.16 6.99 -3.47
N LYS A 153 6.15 7.79 -3.82
CA LYS A 153 6.37 9.12 -3.24
C LYS A 153 5.74 10.17 -4.14
N LEU A 154 4.60 10.72 -3.72
CA LEU A 154 3.87 11.77 -4.42
C LEU A 154 4.00 13.08 -3.63
N ASN A 155 4.45 14.13 -4.29
CA ASN A 155 4.64 15.46 -3.65
C ASN A 155 5.45 15.38 -2.34
N GLY A 156 6.52 14.57 -2.33
CA GLY A 156 7.41 14.39 -1.18
C GLY A 156 6.90 13.44 -0.10
N LYS A 157 5.67 12.91 -0.20
CA LYS A 157 5.06 12.00 0.78
C LYS A 157 4.89 10.59 0.21
N TRP A 158 5.22 9.58 0.99
CA TRP A 158 4.94 8.19 0.66
C TRP A 158 3.46 7.89 0.83
N VAL A 159 2.87 7.21 -0.15
CA VAL A 159 1.48 6.75 -0.12
C VAL A 159 1.40 5.31 -0.63
N PRO A 160 0.44 4.49 -0.17
CA PRO A 160 0.18 3.17 -0.74
C PRO A 160 -0.25 3.29 -2.20
N ALA A 161 0.31 2.46 -3.07
CA ALA A 161 -0.01 2.47 -4.50
C ALA A 161 -0.58 1.14 -5.01
N GLY A 162 -0.39 0.06 -4.26
CA GLY A 162 -0.97 -1.22 -4.60
C GLY A 162 -0.49 -2.35 -3.70
N ALA A 163 -1.16 -3.50 -3.80
CA ALA A 163 -0.78 -4.73 -3.15
C ALA A 163 -1.04 -5.96 -4.03
N ALA A 164 -0.28 -7.03 -3.78
CA ALA A 164 -0.55 -8.35 -4.33
C ALA A 164 -0.49 -9.39 -3.21
N LEU A 165 -1.52 -10.23 -3.11
CA LEU A 165 -1.66 -11.26 -2.08
C LEU A 165 -1.25 -12.62 -2.67
N VAL A 166 -0.23 -13.23 -2.08
CA VAL A 166 0.24 -14.57 -2.45
C VAL A 166 -0.11 -15.53 -1.32
N PRO A 167 -0.96 -16.54 -1.55
CA PRO A 167 -1.37 -17.47 -0.50
C PRO A 167 -0.16 -18.24 0.03
N VAL A 168 -0.09 -18.41 1.36
CA VAL A 168 0.88 -19.30 1.99
C VAL A 168 0.32 -20.73 1.88
N LYS A 169 1.14 -21.64 1.34
CA LYS A 169 0.78 -23.06 1.20
C LYS A 169 0.98 -23.81 2.51
#